data_67318fd4aa78958b34064b637cf48255
#
_entry.id   67318fd4aa78958b34064b637cf48255
#
_cell.length_a   1.000
_cell.length_b   1.000
_cell.length_c   1.000
_cell.angle_alpha   90.00
_cell.angle_beta   90.00
_cell.angle_gamma   90.00
#
_symmetry.space_group_name_H-M   'P 1'
#
loop_
_entity.id
_entity.type
_entity.pdbx_description
1 polymer ?
#
loop_
_entity_poly.entity_id
_entity_poly.type
_entity_poly.pdbx_seq_one_letter_code
_entity_poly.pdbx_strand_id
1 'polypeptide(L)' 'MSTFDKVKEVVIDKLGVDEAAITEEAHFVNDLGADSLDTVELIMEFEEEFGIEIPDEKAENITTISSAIKYIDEHK' A
#
# COMPACT_ATOMS: atom_id res chain seq x y z
N MET A 1 -6.03 -7.06 14.18
CA MET A 1 -5.61 -7.18 12.78
C MET A 1 -4.18 -6.72 12.61
N SER A 2 -3.42 -7.42 11.81
CA SER A 2 -2.04 -7.03 11.53
C SER A 2 -1.99 -5.89 10.53
N THR A 3 -0.85 -5.23 10.43
CA THR A 3 -0.63 -4.19 9.43
C THR A 3 -0.85 -4.76 8.02
N PHE A 4 -0.36 -5.96 7.78
CA PHE A 4 -0.53 -6.64 6.49
C PHE A 4 -2.02 -6.79 6.14
N ASP A 5 -2.84 -7.20 7.09
CA ASP A 5 -4.27 -7.38 6.85
C ASP A 5 -4.95 -6.08 6.45
N LYS A 6 -4.59 -4.99 7.12
CA LYS A 6 -5.16 -3.68 6.80
C LYS A 6 -4.69 -3.15 5.45
N VAL A 7 -3.41 -3.32 5.17
CA VAL A 7 -2.85 -2.93 3.86
C VAL A 7 -3.56 -3.72 2.76
N LYS A 8 -3.77 -5.01 2.99
CA LYS A 8 -4.46 -5.86 2.02
C LYS A 8 -5.87 -5.37 1.74
N GLU A 9 -6.61 -5.01 2.79
CA GLU A 9 -7.97 -4.50 2.63
C GLU A 9 -8.00 -3.22 1.79
N VAL A 10 -7.08 -2.31 2.06
CA VAL A 10 -7.00 -1.05 1.32
C VAL A 10 -6.71 -1.31 -0.16
N VAL A 11 -5.76 -2.19 -0.42
CA VAL A 11 -5.37 -2.52 -1.80
C VAL A 11 -6.53 -3.17 -2.56
N ILE A 12 -7.24 -4.09 -1.93
CA ILE A 12 -8.40 -4.73 -2.55
C ILE A 12 -9.46 -3.69 -2.90
N ASP A 13 -9.74 -2.77 -1.97
CA ASP A 13 -10.74 -1.72 -2.20
C ASP A 13 -10.37 -0.81 -3.34
N LYS A 14 -9.09 -0.43 -3.44
CA LYS A 14 -8.67 0.54 -4.42
C LYS A 14 -8.40 -0.05 -5.80
N LEU A 15 -7.83 -1.24 -5.85
CA LEU A 15 -7.41 -1.86 -7.11
C LEU A 15 -8.34 -2.95 -7.61
N GLY A 16 -9.21 -3.46 -6.76
CA GLY A 16 -10.12 -4.53 -7.14
C GLY A 16 -9.45 -5.85 -7.48
N VAL A 17 -8.28 -6.11 -6.87
CA VAL A 17 -7.54 -7.34 -7.13
C VAL A 17 -7.96 -8.43 -6.15
N ASP A 18 -7.69 -9.69 -6.52
CA ASP A 18 -7.95 -10.82 -5.64
C ASP A 18 -7.00 -10.81 -4.44
N GLU A 19 -7.52 -11.22 -3.31
CA GLU A 19 -6.71 -11.36 -2.10
C GLU A 19 -5.50 -12.25 -2.33
N ALA A 20 -5.65 -13.31 -3.10
CA ALA A 20 -4.58 -14.25 -3.38
C ALA A 20 -3.41 -13.63 -4.14
N ALA A 21 -3.65 -12.52 -4.85
CA ALA A 21 -2.59 -11.84 -5.59
C ALA A 21 -1.74 -10.96 -4.70
N ILE A 22 -2.20 -10.68 -3.47
CA ILE A 22 -1.51 -9.75 -2.56
C ILE A 22 -0.57 -10.52 -1.66
N THR A 23 0.69 -10.56 -2.07
CA THR A 23 1.77 -11.14 -1.27
C THR A 23 2.70 -10.02 -0.85
N GLU A 24 3.59 -10.28 0.10
CA GLU A 24 4.52 -9.26 0.56
C GLU A 24 5.45 -8.77 -0.55
N GLU A 25 5.77 -9.61 -1.50
CA GLU A 25 6.64 -9.25 -2.63
C GLU A 25 5.92 -8.59 -3.79
N ALA A 26 4.59 -8.52 -3.75
CA ALA A 26 3.81 -7.96 -4.86
C ALA A 26 4.11 -6.47 -5.03
N HIS A 27 4.39 -6.07 -6.27
CA HIS A 27 4.55 -4.67 -6.64
C HIS A 27 3.20 -4.09 -7.00
N PHE A 28 2.91 -2.89 -6.52
CA PHE A 28 1.62 -2.25 -6.82
C PHE A 28 1.41 -2.08 -8.32
N VAL A 29 2.44 -1.63 -9.03
CA VAL A 29 2.33 -1.39 -10.47
C VAL A 29 2.52 -2.66 -11.27
N ASN A 30 3.62 -3.37 -11.05
CA ASN A 30 3.99 -4.50 -11.90
C ASN A 30 3.11 -5.73 -11.68
N ASP A 31 2.72 -5.99 -10.45
CA ASP A 31 1.98 -7.21 -10.11
C ASP A 31 0.50 -6.97 -9.89
N LEU A 32 0.13 -5.81 -9.39
CA LEU A 32 -1.27 -5.51 -9.06
C LEU A 32 -1.93 -4.57 -10.05
N GLY A 33 -1.19 -4.09 -11.04
CA GLY A 33 -1.75 -3.32 -12.12
C GLY A 33 -2.12 -1.88 -11.79
N ALA A 34 -1.57 -1.32 -10.71
CA ALA A 34 -1.83 0.07 -10.37
C ALA A 34 -1.12 1.00 -11.33
N ASP A 35 -1.79 2.10 -11.73
CA ASP A 35 -1.11 3.15 -12.49
C ASP A 35 -0.65 4.24 -11.50
N SER A 36 -0.06 5.32 -12.03
CA SER A 36 0.48 6.37 -11.17
C SER A 36 -0.59 7.05 -10.32
N LEU A 37 -1.79 7.20 -10.83
CA LEU A 37 -2.88 7.79 -10.08
C LEU A 37 -3.34 6.85 -8.97
N ASP A 38 -3.41 5.55 -9.27
CA ASP A 38 -3.78 4.56 -8.27
C ASP A 38 -2.79 4.52 -7.12
N THR A 39 -1.49 4.63 -7.40
CA THR A 39 -0.48 4.61 -6.34
C THR A 39 -0.61 5.83 -5.44
N VAL A 40 -0.91 7.00 -5.99
CA VAL A 40 -1.14 8.20 -5.19
C VAL A 40 -2.34 7.99 -4.27
N GLU A 41 -3.42 7.44 -4.80
CA GLU A 41 -4.62 7.19 -4.00
C GLU A 41 -4.38 6.15 -2.92
N LEU A 42 -3.59 5.12 -3.21
CA LEU A 42 -3.21 4.12 -2.20
C LEU A 42 -2.45 4.77 -1.04
N ILE A 43 -1.49 5.63 -1.36
CA ILE A 43 -0.70 6.31 -0.33
C ILE A 43 -1.61 7.17 0.55
N MET A 44 -2.54 7.90 -0.04
CA MET A 44 -3.48 8.72 0.70
C MET A 44 -4.36 7.88 1.62
N GLU A 45 -4.82 6.72 1.13
CA GLU A 45 -5.63 5.82 1.94
C GLU A 45 -4.83 5.25 3.13
N PHE A 46 -3.57 4.90 2.90
CA PHE A 46 -2.72 4.43 3.99
C PHE A 46 -2.56 5.51 5.05
N GLU A 47 -2.39 6.76 4.64
CA GLU A 47 -2.28 7.87 5.59
C GLU A 47 -3.53 8.00 6.45
N GLU A 48 -4.69 7.90 5.84
CA GLU A 48 -5.96 7.99 6.57
C GLU A 48 -6.20 6.80 7.46
N GLU A 49 -5.93 5.60 6.95
CA GLU A 49 -6.23 4.36 7.66
C GLU A 49 -5.34 4.18 8.89
N PHE A 50 -4.08 4.59 8.79
CA PHE A 50 -3.12 4.38 9.88
C PHE A 50 -2.80 5.65 10.66
N GLY A 51 -3.33 6.81 10.24
CA GLY A 51 -3.10 8.05 10.93
C GLY A 51 -1.65 8.54 10.89
N ILE A 52 -0.99 8.33 9.76
CA ILE A 52 0.41 8.70 9.57
C ILE A 52 0.55 9.64 8.38
N GLU A 53 1.71 10.27 8.25
CA GLU A 53 2.04 11.07 7.08
C GLU A 53 3.09 10.35 6.24
N ILE A 54 2.89 10.36 4.92
CA ILE A 54 3.84 9.77 3.98
C ILE A 54 4.23 10.86 2.98
N PRO A 55 5.37 11.55 3.21
CA PRO A 55 5.82 12.58 2.27
C PRO A 55 6.06 11.98 0.88
N ASP A 56 5.94 12.81 -0.15
CA ASP A 56 6.10 12.37 -1.53
C ASP A 56 7.42 11.64 -1.77
N GLU A 57 8.50 12.14 -1.22
CA GLU A 57 9.83 11.52 -1.39
C GLU A 57 9.89 10.12 -0.77
N LYS A 58 9.11 9.87 0.28
CA LYS A 58 9.03 8.54 0.89
C LYS A 58 8.07 7.65 0.13
N ALA A 59 6.99 8.24 -0.38
CA ALA A 59 6.01 7.50 -1.17
C ALA A 59 6.63 6.88 -2.42
N GLU A 60 7.63 7.55 -3.01
CA GLU A 60 8.33 7.01 -4.18
C GLU A 60 9.00 5.67 -3.91
N ASN A 61 9.38 5.41 -2.67
CA ASN A 61 10.03 4.17 -2.27
C ASN A 61 9.05 3.08 -1.84
N ILE A 62 7.77 3.42 -1.74
CA ILE A 62 6.74 2.45 -1.36
C ILE A 62 6.17 1.85 -2.63
N THR A 63 6.83 0.80 -3.13
CA THR A 63 6.49 0.18 -4.40
C THR A 63 5.93 -1.23 -4.25
N THR A 64 6.12 -1.85 -3.09
CA THR A 64 5.64 -3.20 -2.83
C THR A 64 4.82 -3.24 -1.55
N ILE A 65 4.09 -4.33 -1.37
CA ILE A 65 3.32 -4.54 -0.13
C ILE A 65 4.26 -4.51 1.08
N SER A 66 5.41 -5.19 1.00
CA SER A 66 6.35 -5.22 2.14
C SER A 66 6.93 -3.85 2.45
N SER A 67 7.22 -3.04 1.45
CA SER A 67 7.75 -1.69 1.70
C SER A 67 6.71 -0.80 2.34
N ALA A 68 5.44 -0.96 1.98
CA ALA A 68 4.34 -0.23 2.62
C ALA A 68 4.21 -0.64 4.08
N ILE A 69 4.23 -1.93 4.36
CA ILE A 69 4.10 -2.44 5.72
C ILE A 69 5.25 -1.93 6.59
N LYS A 70 6.46 -2.00 6.06
CA LYS A 70 7.64 -1.55 6.80
C LYS A 70 7.55 -0.07 7.17
N TYR A 71 7.18 0.77 6.21
CA TYR A 71 7.03 2.19 6.48
C TYR A 71 5.97 2.44 7.53
N ILE A 72 4.82 1.82 7.39
CA ILE A 72 3.71 1.99 8.31
C ILE A 72 4.09 1.55 9.72
N ASP A 73 4.72 0.39 9.85
CA ASP A 73 5.12 -0.13 11.17
C ASP A 73 6.14 0.78 11.86
N GLU A 74 6.97 1.46 11.09
CA GLU A 74 7.97 2.37 11.65
C GLU A 74 7.38 3.71 12.08
N HIS A 75 6.20 4.06 11.61
CA HIS A 75 5.63 5.41 11.81
C HIS A 75 4.28 5.43 12.55
N LYS A 76 3.66 4.31 12.75
CA LYS A 76 2.39 4.26 13.48
C LYS A 76 2.56 4.24 14.99
#